data_985920180720209530de88ea7cb1b2df
#
_entry.id   985920180720209530de88ea7cb1b2df
#
_cell.length_a   1.000
_cell.length_b   1.000
_cell.length_c   1.000
_cell.angle_alpha   90.00
_cell.angle_beta   90.00
_cell.angle_gamma   90.00
#
_symmetry.space_group_name_H-M   'P 1'
#
loop_
_entity.id
_entity.type
_entity.pdbx_description
1 polymer ?
#
loop_
_entity_poly.entity_id
_entity_poly.type
_entity_poly.pdbx_seq_one_letter_code
_entity_poly.pdbx_strand_id
1 'polypeptide(L)'
;MAAAALPDAATPIGPGQRLRSILGGSIGNLVEWYDWYAYSAFSLYFAKAFFPAGDSTVQLLNTAAVFALGFLVRPLGGWIMGRYADRHGRKAALTASVLLMCLGSLLIAVTPGHARIGVAAPAILLLARLLQGLSVGGEYGASATYLAEMAEPGRRGFWSSFQYVTLILGQLLALAVLVLLQQVFLTPQQLEDWGWRIPFVIGAACALVGLALRRGIEETAAWRGESAAAASRRGSLRALLAHPREVAIVIGLTMGGTLAFYTYTTYMQKFLVNTVGLGRDTATLINAGTLLVYLLLQPAVGALSDRIGRRPVLIAFGVLGTLSTVPLLSALAQTRSAWVAFGLILVALVIVSGYTAINAVVKAELFPAEVRALGVALPYAVAVSLFGGSAEYVALWFKAHGHENGFYWYVTACIALSLLVYAGMRETRTTSRMEAD
;
A
#
# COMPACT_ATOMS: atom_id res chain seq x y z
N MET A 1 -17.47 -8.01 -53.64
CA MET A 1 -17.82 -7.74 -52.25
C MET A 1 -17.06 -8.73 -51.38
N ALA A 2 -15.92 -8.31 -50.79
CA ALA A 2 -15.15 -9.12 -49.86
C ALA A 2 -15.71 -8.89 -48.46
N ALA A 3 -16.19 -9.96 -47.81
CA ALA A 3 -16.60 -9.91 -46.41
C ALA A 3 -15.40 -9.59 -45.54
N ALA A 4 -15.45 -8.46 -44.82
CA ALA A 4 -14.47 -8.12 -43.81
C ALA A 4 -14.58 -9.19 -42.69
N ALA A 5 -13.50 -9.94 -42.49
CA ALA A 5 -13.37 -10.86 -41.37
C ALA A 5 -13.46 -10.08 -40.06
N LEU A 6 -14.41 -10.48 -39.21
CA LEU A 6 -14.51 -10.00 -37.83
C LEU A 6 -13.20 -10.33 -37.11
N PRO A 7 -12.68 -9.43 -36.29
CA PRO A 7 -11.46 -9.73 -35.53
C PRO A 7 -11.72 -10.93 -34.62
N ASP A 8 -10.79 -11.88 -34.64
CA ASP A 8 -10.78 -13.11 -33.86
C ASP A 8 -11.17 -12.82 -32.41
N ALA A 9 -12.21 -13.49 -31.94
CA ALA A 9 -12.57 -13.51 -30.53
C ALA A 9 -11.35 -13.98 -29.73
N ALA A 10 -10.83 -13.12 -28.87
CA ALA A 10 -9.64 -13.39 -28.07
C ALA A 10 -9.77 -14.75 -27.38
N THR A 11 -8.87 -15.68 -27.69
CA THR A 11 -8.82 -17.00 -27.07
C THR A 11 -8.85 -16.86 -25.53
N PRO A 12 -9.71 -17.59 -24.82
CA PRO A 12 -9.80 -17.48 -23.37
C PRO A 12 -8.46 -17.86 -22.74
N ILE A 13 -7.88 -16.92 -22.01
CA ILE A 13 -6.61 -17.09 -21.30
C ILE A 13 -6.76 -18.22 -20.26
N GLY A 14 -5.97 -19.29 -20.38
CA GLY A 14 -6.03 -20.41 -19.46
C GLY A 14 -5.62 -20.03 -18.02
N PRO A 15 -6.10 -20.77 -16.98
CA PRO A 15 -5.83 -20.43 -15.58
C PRO A 15 -4.36 -20.28 -15.24
N GLY A 16 -3.48 -21.11 -15.81
CA GLY A 16 -2.02 -21.06 -15.59
C GLY A 16 -1.36 -19.84 -16.23
N GLN A 17 -1.83 -19.42 -17.41
CA GLN A 17 -1.32 -18.22 -18.08
C GLN A 17 -1.80 -16.96 -17.36
N ARG A 18 -3.03 -16.95 -16.85
CA ARG A 18 -3.60 -15.89 -16.03
C ARG A 18 -2.81 -15.71 -14.71
N LEU A 19 -2.51 -16.80 -14.01
CA LEU A 19 -1.69 -16.77 -12.80
C LEU A 19 -0.29 -16.22 -13.07
N ARG A 20 0.36 -16.64 -14.17
CA ARG A 20 1.67 -16.09 -14.58
C ARG A 20 1.61 -14.59 -14.88
N SER A 21 0.56 -14.13 -15.54
CA SER A 21 0.37 -12.70 -15.85
C SER A 21 0.13 -11.87 -14.58
N ILE A 22 -0.64 -12.40 -13.62
CA ILE A 22 -0.89 -11.77 -12.31
C ILE A 22 0.42 -11.69 -11.52
N LEU A 23 1.17 -12.79 -11.41
CA LEU A 23 2.45 -12.82 -10.70
C LEU A 23 3.47 -11.87 -11.36
N GLY A 24 3.58 -11.87 -12.69
CA GLY A 24 4.50 -11.00 -13.42
C GLY A 24 4.19 -9.51 -13.25
N GLY A 25 2.90 -9.13 -13.28
CA GLY A 25 2.47 -7.75 -13.03
C GLY A 25 2.61 -7.32 -11.56
N SER A 26 2.63 -8.28 -10.64
CA SER A 26 2.66 -8.04 -9.19
C SER A 26 4.06 -7.98 -8.59
N ILE A 27 5.09 -8.48 -9.27
CA ILE A 27 6.48 -8.48 -8.76
C ILE A 27 6.99 -7.04 -8.53
N GLY A 28 6.68 -6.10 -9.41
CA GLY A 28 7.05 -4.70 -9.24
C GLY A 28 6.42 -4.12 -7.96
N ASN A 29 5.13 -4.32 -7.81
CA ASN A 29 4.37 -3.90 -6.64
C ASN A 29 4.92 -4.51 -5.33
N LEU A 30 5.32 -5.78 -5.35
CA LEU A 30 5.90 -6.47 -4.19
C LEU A 30 7.24 -5.84 -3.75
N VAL A 31 8.17 -5.58 -4.69
CA VAL A 31 9.47 -4.97 -4.38
C VAL A 31 9.31 -3.56 -3.84
N GLU A 32 8.40 -2.80 -4.43
CA GLU A 32 8.04 -1.46 -4.01
C GLU A 32 7.53 -1.44 -2.56
N TRP A 33 6.56 -2.30 -2.24
CA TRP A 33 5.99 -2.38 -0.90
C TRP A 33 6.96 -2.98 0.13
N TYR A 34 7.83 -3.90 -0.28
CA TYR A 34 8.93 -4.35 0.57
C TYR A 34 9.77 -3.16 1.08
N ASP A 35 10.19 -2.28 0.21
CA ASP A 35 11.05 -1.15 0.56
C ASP A 35 10.34 -0.14 1.48
N TRP A 36 9.05 0.12 1.22
CA TRP A 36 8.22 0.96 2.09
C TRP A 36 8.09 0.37 3.49
N TYR A 37 7.82 -0.91 3.60
CA TYR A 37 7.64 -1.58 4.88
C TYR A 37 8.95 -1.87 5.60
N ALA A 38 10.05 -2.08 4.90
CA ALA A 38 11.38 -2.18 5.49
C ALA A 38 11.72 -0.91 6.28
N TYR A 39 11.42 0.28 5.73
CA TYR A 39 11.59 1.53 6.47
C TYR A 39 10.79 1.53 7.79
N SER A 40 9.51 1.20 7.74
CA SER A 40 8.67 1.19 8.94
C SER A 40 9.10 0.13 9.96
N ALA A 41 9.35 -1.12 9.53
CA ALA A 41 9.72 -2.21 10.42
C ALA A 41 11.06 -1.98 11.12
N PHE A 42 12.05 -1.40 10.40
CA PHE A 42 13.38 -1.14 10.94
C PHE A 42 13.52 0.20 11.66
N SER A 43 12.49 1.07 11.64
CA SER A 43 12.55 2.38 12.31
C SER A 43 12.82 2.27 13.81
N LEU A 44 12.40 1.19 14.48
CA LEU A 44 12.72 0.90 15.88
C LEU A 44 14.23 0.77 16.15
N TYR A 45 15.05 0.58 15.12
CA TYR A 45 16.50 0.41 15.21
C TYR A 45 17.27 1.62 14.71
N PHE A 46 16.83 2.28 13.64
CA PHE A 46 17.58 3.39 13.06
C PHE A 46 17.08 4.78 13.48
N ALA A 47 15.92 4.92 14.09
CA ALA A 47 15.36 6.24 14.45
C ALA A 47 16.35 7.08 15.26
N LYS A 48 16.99 6.50 16.26
CA LYS A 48 18.02 7.14 17.09
C LYS A 48 19.25 7.58 16.30
N ALA A 49 19.63 6.84 15.25
CA ALA A 49 20.81 7.17 14.44
C ALA A 49 20.61 8.46 13.62
N PHE A 50 19.37 8.77 13.23
CA PHE A 50 19.03 9.98 12.47
C PHE A 50 18.48 11.11 13.35
N PHE A 51 17.76 10.77 14.42
CA PHE A 51 17.07 11.69 15.32
C PHE A 51 17.47 11.42 16.78
N PRO A 52 18.70 11.80 17.21
CA PRO A 52 19.18 11.46 18.55
C PRO A 52 18.52 12.24 19.69
N ALA A 53 17.86 13.38 19.39
CA ALA A 53 17.21 14.22 20.39
C ALA A 53 15.85 13.65 20.83
N GLY A 54 15.50 13.83 22.09
CA GLY A 54 14.25 13.39 22.69
C GLY A 54 14.26 11.91 23.10
N ASP A 55 13.11 11.46 23.60
CA ASP A 55 12.89 10.06 23.95
C ASP A 55 12.58 9.20 22.71
N SER A 56 12.38 7.90 22.89
CA SER A 56 12.09 6.97 21.80
C SER A 56 10.82 7.31 21.02
N THR A 57 9.81 7.88 21.69
CA THR A 57 8.57 8.30 21.05
C THR A 57 8.79 9.46 20.10
N VAL A 58 9.57 10.47 20.53
CA VAL A 58 9.95 11.64 19.70
C VAL A 58 10.80 11.22 18.51
N GLN A 59 11.76 10.30 18.71
CA GLN A 59 12.60 9.78 17.64
C GLN A 59 11.77 9.05 16.57
N LEU A 60 10.82 8.21 16.99
CA LEU A 60 9.90 7.52 16.09
C LEU A 60 8.90 8.48 15.42
N LEU A 61 8.43 9.51 16.12
CA LEU A 61 7.57 10.56 15.56
C LEU A 61 8.26 11.27 14.39
N ASN A 62 9.52 11.66 14.55
CA ASN A 62 10.29 12.29 13.48
C ASN A 62 10.51 11.33 12.29
N THR A 63 10.76 10.05 12.58
CA THR A 63 10.90 9.01 11.54
C THR A 63 9.58 8.81 10.80
N ALA A 64 8.45 8.79 11.50
CA ALA A 64 7.12 8.69 10.93
C ALA A 64 6.72 9.95 10.13
N ALA A 65 7.20 11.14 10.52
CA ALA A 65 7.03 12.36 9.73
C ALA A 65 7.71 12.25 8.36
N VAL A 66 8.94 11.75 8.32
CA VAL A 66 9.65 11.49 7.05
C VAL A 66 8.92 10.45 6.19
N PHE A 67 8.38 9.40 6.80
CA PHE A 67 7.55 8.41 6.11
C PHE A 67 6.30 9.04 5.50
N ALA A 68 5.56 9.84 6.27
CA ALA A 68 4.36 10.53 5.83
C ALA A 68 4.64 11.51 4.68
N LEU A 69 5.75 12.28 4.75
CA LEU A 69 6.16 13.19 3.69
C LEU A 69 6.45 12.45 2.38
N GLY A 70 7.06 11.26 2.45
CA GLY A 70 7.24 10.38 1.30
C GLY A 70 5.91 9.97 0.65
N PHE A 71 4.87 9.72 1.45
CA PHE A 71 3.52 9.43 0.94
C PHE A 71 2.85 10.65 0.30
N LEU A 72 3.02 11.84 0.86
CA LEU A 72 2.43 13.07 0.32
C LEU A 72 2.91 13.41 -1.09
N VAL A 73 4.09 12.96 -1.48
CA VAL A 73 4.66 13.18 -2.82
C VAL A 73 4.11 12.18 -3.87
N ARG A 74 3.46 11.08 -3.46
CA ARG A 74 2.96 10.05 -4.39
C ARG A 74 2.01 10.56 -5.48
N PRO A 75 1.01 11.42 -5.20
CA PRO A 75 0.15 11.98 -6.25
C PRO A 75 0.94 12.77 -7.29
N LEU A 76 1.94 13.55 -6.84
CA LEU A 76 2.84 14.28 -7.72
C LEU A 76 3.70 13.32 -8.55
N GLY A 77 4.21 12.25 -7.93
CA GLY A 77 4.96 11.19 -8.60
C GLY A 77 4.17 10.54 -9.72
N GLY A 78 2.90 10.19 -9.47
CA GLY A 78 2.00 9.64 -10.48
C GLY A 78 1.81 10.57 -11.67
N TRP A 79 1.67 11.87 -11.43
CA TRP A 79 1.56 12.87 -12.49
C TRP A 79 2.85 13.04 -13.28
N ILE A 80 4.00 13.17 -12.62
CA ILE A 80 5.32 13.34 -13.27
C ILE A 80 5.66 12.09 -14.10
N MET A 81 5.54 10.89 -13.50
CA MET A 81 5.85 9.62 -14.18
C MET A 81 4.87 9.33 -15.32
N GLY A 82 3.59 9.69 -15.16
CA GLY A 82 2.61 9.62 -16.24
C GLY A 82 3.02 10.47 -17.45
N ARG A 83 3.35 11.76 -17.23
CA ARG A 83 3.83 12.64 -18.32
C ARG A 83 5.15 12.18 -18.94
N TYR A 84 6.04 11.61 -18.13
CA TYR A 84 7.29 11.06 -18.62
C TYR A 84 7.03 9.84 -19.50
N ALA A 85 6.09 8.96 -19.09
CA ALA A 85 5.66 7.80 -19.89
C ALA A 85 5.05 8.21 -21.24
N ASP A 86 4.21 9.26 -21.25
CA ASP A 86 3.58 9.78 -22.49
C ASP A 86 4.62 10.34 -23.48
N ARG A 87 5.71 10.91 -22.98
CA ARG A 87 6.74 11.54 -23.83
C ARG A 87 7.85 10.58 -24.28
N HIS A 88 8.26 9.63 -23.42
CA HIS A 88 9.45 8.80 -23.63
C HIS A 88 9.13 7.31 -23.72
N GLY A 89 7.84 6.94 -23.62
CA GLY A 89 7.38 5.56 -23.61
C GLY A 89 7.27 4.96 -22.22
N ARG A 90 6.43 3.93 -22.12
CA ARG A 90 6.13 3.27 -20.83
C ARG A 90 7.36 2.57 -20.25
N LYS A 91 8.18 1.94 -21.09
CA LYS A 91 9.43 1.29 -20.68
C LYS A 91 10.42 2.26 -20.05
N ALA A 92 10.57 3.46 -20.60
CA ALA A 92 11.44 4.51 -20.05
C ALA A 92 10.96 4.98 -18.69
N ALA A 93 9.64 5.20 -18.52
CA ALA A 93 9.04 5.60 -17.23
C ALA A 93 9.21 4.53 -16.15
N LEU A 94 8.96 3.27 -16.48
CA LEU A 94 9.17 2.15 -15.56
C LEU A 94 10.64 2.01 -15.14
N THR A 95 11.58 2.22 -16.08
CA THR A 95 13.01 2.21 -15.80
C THR A 95 13.40 3.35 -14.85
N ALA A 96 12.93 4.58 -15.13
CA ALA A 96 13.18 5.74 -14.28
C ALA A 96 12.62 5.55 -12.86
N SER A 97 11.41 4.99 -12.75
CA SER A 97 10.77 4.68 -11.46
C SER A 97 11.65 3.73 -10.64
N VAL A 98 12.07 2.59 -11.21
CA VAL A 98 12.92 1.62 -10.52
C VAL A 98 14.27 2.23 -10.11
N LEU A 99 14.87 3.06 -10.97
CA LEU A 99 16.13 3.73 -10.64
C LEU A 99 15.99 4.73 -9.49
N LEU A 100 14.88 5.48 -9.44
CA LEU A 100 14.58 6.39 -8.31
C LEU A 100 14.42 5.61 -7.01
N MET A 101 13.73 4.47 -7.04
CA MET A 101 13.57 3.62 -5.88
C MET A 101 14.91 3.05 -5.42
N CYS A 102 15.70 2.48 -6.32
CA CYS A 102 17.04 1.96 -6.03
C CYS A 102 17.94 3.02 -5.42
N LEU A 103 17.95 4.23 -6.00
CA LEU A 103 18.73 5.35 -5.48
C LEU A 103 18.28 5.75 -4.06
N GLY A 104 16.97 5.82 -3.81
CA GLY A 104 16.42 6.10 -2.48
C GLY A 104 16.87 5.07 -1.44
N SER A 105 16.75 3.78 -1.76
CA SER A 105 17.16 2.70 -0.86
C SER A 105 18.67 2.72 -0.59
N LEU A 106 19.49 2.94 -1.62
CA LEU A 106 20.96 3.07 -1.46
C LEU A 106 21.32 4.30 -0.62
N LEU A 107 20.67 5.45 -0.82
CA LEU A 107 20.89 6.63 -0.01
C LEU A 107 20.63 6.34 1.48
N ILE A 108 19.53 5.66 1.81
CA ILE A 108 19.26 5.26 3.20
C ILE A 108 20.36 4.34 3.73
N ALA A 109 20.75 3.32 2.95
CA ALA A 109 21.74 2.32 3.36
C ALA A 109 23.12 2.92 3.67
N VAL A 110 23.58 3.88 2.85
CA VAL A 110 24.94 4.44 2.95
C VAL A 110 25.02 5.71 3.80
N THR A 111 23.89 6.34 4.13
CA THR A 111 23.89 7.62 4.87
C THR A 111 24.46 7.42 6.27
N PRO A 112 25.50 8.18 6.65
CA PRO A 112 26.00 8.19 8.02
C PRO A 112 24.95 8.75 8.98
N GLY A 113 24.99 8.31 10.25
CA GLY A 113 24.08 8.83 11.28
C GLY A 113 24.38 10.29 11.64
N HIS A 114 23.45 10.89 12.37
CA HIS A 114 23.52 12.28 12.85
C HIS A 114 24.83 12.58 13.59
N ALA A 115 25.38 11.62 14.32
CA ALA A 115 26.64 11.79 15.06
C ALA A 115 27.84 12.15 14.16
N ARG A 116 27.81 11.80 12.86
CA ARG A 116 28.89 12.06 11.90
C ARG A 116 28.65 13.29 11.03
N ILE A 117 27.40 13.48 10.56
CA ILE A 117 27.07 14.52 9.56
C ILE A 117 25.97 15.49 10.03
N GLY A 118 25.59 15.44 11.31
CA GLY A 118 24.62 16.37 11.89
C GLY A 118 23.27 16.32 11.16
N VAL A 119 22.68 17.50 10.97
CA VAL A 119 21.35 17.67 10.32
C VAL A 119 21.29 17.22 8.85
N ALA A 120 22.44 17.00 8.22
CA ALA A 120 22.46 16.42 6.87
C ALA A 120 21.93 14.98 6.85
N ALA A 121 22.07 14.20 7.92
CA ALA A 121 21.58 12.84 8.00
C ALA A 121 20.04 12.75 7.81
N PRO A 122 19.21 13.42 8.62
CA PRO A 122 17.76 13.42 8.40
C PRO A 122 17.34 14.09 7.08
N ALA A 123 18.10 15.09 6.58
CA ALA A 123 17.82 15.70 5.28
C ALA A 123 17.99 14.72 4.11
N ILE A 124 19.06 13.92 4.13
CA ILE A 124 19.30 12.87 3.13
C ILE A 124 18.24 11.75 3.26
N LEU A 125 17.86 11.37 4.47
CA LEU A 125 16.81 10.40 4.72
C LEU A 125 15.48 10.89 4.11
N LEU A 126 15.12 12.16 4.31
CA LEU A 126 13.94 12.77 3.71
C LEU A 126 14.04 12.78 2.18
N LEU A 127 15.17 13.21 1.61
CA LEU A 127 15.38 13.19 0.17
C LEU A 127 15.19 11.78 -0.41
N ALA A 128 15.76 10.76 0.23
CA ALA A 128 15.60 9.38 -0.19
C ALA A 128 14.12 8.95 -0.21
N ARG A 129 13.35 9.32 0.83
CA ARG A 129 11.92 9.02 0.91
C ARG A 129 11.09 9.78 -0.12
N LEU A 130 11.45 11.02 -0.44
CA LEU A 130 10.80 11.79 -1.52
C LEU A 130 11.05 11.16 -2.89
N LEU A 131 12.28 10.70 -3.18
CA LEU A 131 12.60 9.97 -4.42
C LEU A 131 11.80 8.67 -4.55
N GLN A 132 11.70 7.90 -3.47
CA GLN A 132 10.88 6.69 -3.41
C GLN A 132 9.39 7.01 -3.59
N GLY A 133 8.88 8.07 -2.96
CA GLY A 133 7.50 8.53 -3.11
C GLY A 133 7.14 8.95 -4.54
N LEU A 134 8.07 9.61 -5.25
CA LEU A 134 7.91 9.94 -6.67
C LEU A 134 7.84 8.70 -7.56
N SER A 135 8.61 7.64 -7.22
CA SER A 135 8.61 6.37 -7.94
C SER A 135 7.24 5.68 -7.93
N VAL A 136 6.64 5.57 -6.76
CA VAL A 136 5.47 4.72 -6.45
C VAL A 136 4.14 5.21 -7.02
N GLY A 137 4.04 6.50 -7.35
CA GLY A 137 2.74 7.17 -7.57
C GLY A 137 1.84 6.61 -8.67
N GLY A 138 2.36 5.86 -9.67
CA GLY A 138 1.58 5.39 -10.82
C GLY A 138 1.24 3.90 -10.83
N GLU A 139 1.94 3.09 -10.05
CA GLU A 139 1.90 1.62 -10.20
C GLU A 139 0.64 0.99 -9.60
N TYR A 140 0.13 1.50 -8.48
CA TYR A 140 -1.07 0.96 -7.84
C TYR A 140 -2.31 0.99 -8.75
N GLY A 141 -2.57 2.12 -9.42
CA GLY A 141 -3.75 2.24 -10.28
C GLY A 141 -3.71 1.32 -11.47
N ALA A 142 -2.55 1.19 -12.10
CA ALA A 142 -2.34 0.29 -13.23
C ALA A 142 -2.54 -1.18 -12.82
N SER A 143 -1.93 -1.60 -11.70
CA SER A 143 -2.04 -2.96 -11.17
C SER A 143 -3.47 -3.31 -10.75
N ALA A 144 -4.14 -2.42 -9.98
CA ALA A 144 -5.50 -2.62 -9.52
C ALA A 144 -6.51 -2.72 -10.69
N THR A 145 -6.35 -1.88 -11.71
CA THR A 145 -7.19 -1.90 -12.92
C THR A 145 -6.94 -3.19 -13.72
N TYR A 146 -5.68 -3.55 -13.93
CA TYR A 146 -5.30 -4.76 -14.64
C TYR A 146 -5.88 -6.03 -14.00
N LEU A 147 -5.78 -6.17 -12.67
CA LEU A 147 -6.35 -7.33 -11.96
C LEU A 147 -7.87 -7.41 -12.09
N ALA A 148 -8.56 -6.25 -12.07
CA ALA A 148 -10.00 -6.20 -12.22
C ALA A 148 -10.47 -6.53 -13.65
N GLU A 149 -9.73 -6.06 -14.67
CA GLU A 149 -10.04 -6.29 -16.09
C GLU A 149 -9.72 -7.72 -16.56
N MET A 150 -8.63 -8.31 -16.02
CA MET A 150 -8.26 -9.70 -16.33
C MET A 150 -9.08 -10.75 -15.60
N ALA A 151 -9.92 -10.34 -14.64
CA ALA A 151 -10.74 -11.23 -13.86
C ALA A 151 -11.93 -11.76 -14.68
N GLU A 152 -12.29 -13.02 -14.43
CA GLU A 152 -13.50 -13.61 -14.98
C GLU A 152 -14.77 -12.91 -14.47
N PRO A 153 -15.81 -12.75 -15.32
CA PRO A 153 -17.10 -12.32 -14.85
C PRO A 153 -17.57 -13.16 -13.65
N GLY A 154 -18.03 -12.50 -12.58
CA GLY A 154 -18.49 -13.17 -11.36
C GLY A 154 -17.40 -13.56 -10.35
N ARG A 155 -16.08 -13.42 -10.69
CA ARG A 155 -14.94 -13.70 -9.79
C ARG A 155 -13.99 -12.52 -9.63
N ARG A 156 -14.42 -11.32 -9.96
CA ARG A 156 -13.60 -10.10 -9.90
C ARG A 156 -13.09 -9.78 -8.50
N GLY A 157 -13.90 -10.03 -7.46
CA GLY A 157 -13.49 -9.83 -6.06
C GLY A 157 -12.35 -10.75 -5.66
N PHE A 158 -12.44 -12.04 -6.01
CA PHE A 158 -11.37 -13.00 -5.76
C PHE A 158 -10.06 -12.56 -6.43
N TRP A 159 -10.06 -12.27 -7.72
CA TRP A 159 -8.84 -11.91 -8.45
C TRP A 159 -8.26 -10.55 -8.04
N SER A 160 -9.12 -9.56 -7.80
CA SER A 160 -8.68 -8.22 -7.37
C SER A 160 -8.10 -8.21 -5.95
N SER A 161 -8.44 -9.19 -5.09
CA SER A 161 -7.88 -9.32 -3.75
C SER A 161 -6.37 -9.55 -3.75
N PHE A 162 -5.82 -10.10 -4.84
CA PHE A 162 -4.38 -10.31 -5.02
C PHE A 162 -3.58 -9.00 -5.03
N GLN A 163 -4.22 -7.84 -5.25
CA GLN A 163 -3.58 -6.53 -5.04
C GLN A 163 -3.09 -6.37 -3.60
N TYR A 164 -3.90 -6.75 -2.61
CA TYR A 164 -3.49 -6.71 -1.20
C TYR A 164 -2.66 -7.92 -0.78
N VAL A 165 -2.85 -9.08 -1.40
CA VAL A 165 -1.95 -10.23 -1.20
C VAL A 165 -0.51 -9.85 -1.49
N THR A 166 -0.23 -9.20 -2.62
CA THR A 166 1.14 -8.78 -2.99
C THR A 166 1.68 -7.67 -2.10
N LEU A 167 0.83 -6.75 -1.68
CA LEU A 167 1.16 -5.66 -0.76
C LEU A 167 1.54 -6.23 0.64
N ILE A 168 0.72 -7.12 1.20
CA ILE A 168 0.97 -7.78 2.48
C ILE A 168 2.19 -8.69 2.38
N LEU A 169 2.40 -9.37 1.25
CA LEU A 169 3.59 -10.18 1.02
C LEU A 169 4.88 -9.35 1.05
N GLY A 170 4.87 -8.15 0.46
CA GLY A 170 5.99 -7.19 0.58
C GLY A 170 6.30 -6.84 2.03
N GLN A 171 5.27 -6.59 2.83
CA GLN A 171 5.41 -6.35 4.27
C GLN A 171 5.96 -7.58 5.02
N LEU A 172 5.44 -8.77 4.71
CA LEU A 172 5.92 -10.04 5.31
C LEU A 172 7.38 -10.31 4.97
N LEU A 173 7.83 -10.01 3.74
CA LEU A 173 9.24 -10.15 3.36
C LEU A 173 10.13 -9.19 4.16
N ALA A 174 9.71 -7.94 4.37
CA ALA A 174 10.46 -6.99 5.20
C ALA A 174 10.56 -7.49 6.66
N LEU A 175 9.46 -8.02 7.21
CA LEU A 175 9.45 -8.62 8.55
C LEU A 175 10.25 -9.93 8.61
N ALA A 176 10.22 -10.76 7.57
CA ALA A 176 11.03 -11.98 7.50
C ALA A 176 12.53 -11.64 7.54
N VAL A 177 12.97 -10.63 6.79
CA VAL A 177 14.35 -10.12 6.88
C VAL A 177 14.66 -9.66 8.30
N LEU A 178 13.75 -8.91 8.93
CA LEU A 178 13.93 -8.45 10.31
C LEU A 178 14.04 -9.64 11.30
N VAL A 179 13.14 -10.62 11.21
CA VAL A 179 13.16 -11.83 12.07
C VAL A 179 14.48 -12.60 11.89
N LEU A 180 14.92 -12.79 10.64
CA LEU A 180 16.19 -13.48 10.38
C LEU A 180 17.38 -12.73 10.98
N LEU A 181 17.42 -11.39 10.84
CA LEU A 181 18.47 -10.59 11.44
C LEU A 181 18.42 -10.62 12.97
N GLN A 182 17.22 -10.55 13.58
CA GLN A 182 17.03 -10.57 15.04
C GLN A 182 17.36 -11.92 15.67
N GLN A 183 16.97 -13.03 15.02
CA GLN A 183 17.01 -14.36 15.67
C GLN A 183 18.22 -15.20 15.27
N VAL A 184 18.83 -14.92 14.11
CA VAL A 184 19.83 -15.81 13.52
C VAL A 184 21.17 -15.14 13.31
N PHE A 185 21.19 -13.89 12.78
CA PHE A 185 22.42 -13.33 12.24
C PHE A 185 23.09 -12.25 13.11
N LEU A 186 22.31 -11.47 13.86
CA LEU A 186 22.83 -10.27 14.53
C LEU A 186 22.41 -10.21 15.99
N THR A 187 23.29 -9.67 16.84
CA THR A 187 22.92 -9.25 18.18
C THR A 187 22.06 -7.98 18.12
N PRO A 188 21.25 -7.69 19.17
CA PRO A 188 20.48 -6.44 19.24
C PRO A 188 21.34 -5.20 19.03
N GLN A 189 22.56 -5.18 19.58
CA GLN A 189 23.51 -4.08 19.41
C GLN A 189 23.96 -3.93 17.96
N GLN A 190 24.35 -5.02 17.30
CA GLN A 190 24.75 -5.01 15.89
C GLN A 190 23.61 -4.53 14.98
N LEU A 191 22.36 -4.90 15.30
CA LEU A 191 21.19 -4.49 14.55
C LEU A 191 20.96 -2.97 14.68
N GLU A 192 21.17 -2.37 15.87
CA GLU A 192 21.09 -0.92 16.12
C GLU A 192 22.27 -0.16 15.49
N ASP A 193 23.47 -0.71 15.54
CA ASP A 193 24.67 0.00 15.08
C ASP A 193 24.75 0.09 13.54
N TRP A 194 24.47 -1.00 12.85
CA TRP A 194 24.61 -1.08 11.39
C TRP A 194 23.64 -2.01 10.67
N GLY A 195 23.13 -3.06 11.35
CA GLY A 195 22.33 -4.11 10.72
C GLY A 195 21.04 -3.61 10.08
N TRP A 196 20.48 -2.52 10.57
CA TRP A 196 19.31 -1.87 10.00
C TRP A 196 19.51 -1.37 8.55
N ARG A 197 20.76 -1.31 8.04
CA ARG A 197 21.07 -0.96 6.65
C ARG A 197 20.83 -2.10 5.66
N ILE A 198 20.91 -3.33 6.12
CA ILE A 198 20.80 -4.54 5.28
C ILE A 198 19.51 -4.57 4.46
N PRO A 199 18.31 -4.35 5.02
CA PRO A 199 17.06 -4.40 4.24
C PRO A 199 17.03 -3.38 3.08
N PHE A 200 17.68 -2.23 3.24
CA PHE A 200 17.75 -1.22 2.18
C PHE A 200 18.74 -1.61 1.07
N VAL A 201 19.82 -2.30 1.41
CA VAL A 201 20.72 -2.92 0.40
C VAL A 201 19.97 -4.02 -0.37
N ILE A 202 19.19 -4.85 0.32
CA ILE A 202 18.35 -5.87 -0.31
C ILE A 202 17.31 -5.20 -1.24
N GLY A 203 16.63 -4.14 -0.78
CA GLY A 203 15.68 -3.38 -1.59
C GLY A 203 16.30 -2.82 -2.88
N ALA A 204 17.49 -2.23 -2.77
CA ALA A 204 18.24 -1.75 -3.92
C ALA A 204 18.63 -2.89 -4.89
N ALA A 205 19.08 -4.03 -4.38
CA ALA A 205 19.40 -5.20 -5.18
C ALA A 205 18.14 -5.76 -5.89
N CYS A 206 17.02 -5.88 -5.18
CA CYS A 206 15.75 -6.30 -5.77
C CYS A 206 15.28 -5.36 -6.88
N ALA A 207 15.46 -4.04 -6.71
CA ALA A 207 15.15 -3.06 -7.73
C ALA A 207 16.01 -3.27 -8.98
N LEU A 208 17.32 -3.53 -8.84
CA LEU A 208 18.21 -3.83 -9.97
C LEU A 208 17.84 -5.14 -10.69
N VAL A 209 17.47 -6.19 -9.94
CA VAL A 209 16.94 -7.44 -10.51
C VAL A 209 15.66 -7.17 -11.30
N GLY A 210 14.72 -6.40 -10.72
CA GLY A 210 13.50 -5.97 -11.39
C GLY A 210 13.79 -5.22 -12.70
N LEU A 211 14.81 -4.34 -12.71
CA LEU A 211 15.26 -3.63 -13.88
C LEU A 211 15.83 -4.57 -14.94
N ALA A 212 16.64 -5.55 -14.53
CA ALA A 212 17.22 -6.54 -15.44
C ALA A 212 16.15 -7.40 -16.12
N LEU A 213 15.14 -7.85 -15.36
CA LEU A 213 14.01 -8.61 -15.89
C LEU A 213 13.16 -7.79 -16.87
N ARG A 214 13.03 -6.48 -16.63
CA ARG A 214 12.28 -5.56 -17.51
C ARG A 214 13.03 -5.16 -18.78
N ARG A 215 14.35 -5.38 -18.89
CA ARG A 215 15.13 -5.11 -20.13
C ARG A 215 14.62 -5.87 -21.34
N GLY A 216 14.04 -7.07 -21.13
CA GLY A 216 13.43 -7.89 -22.18
C GLY A 216 12.01 -7.50 -22.58
N ILE A 217 11.38 -6.53 -21.90
CA ILE A 217 10.03 -6.08 -22.26
C ILE A 217 10.14 -5.15 -23.47
N GLU A 218 9.49 -5.53 -24.58
CA GLU A 218 9.33 -4.65 -25.73
C GLU A 218 8.35 -3.53 -25.42
N GLU A 219 8.56 -2.36 -26.05
CA GLU A 219 7.59 -1.25 -25.98
C GLU A 219 6.24 -1.74 -26.52
N THR A 220 5.14 -1.44 -25.83
CA THR A 220 3.81 -1.92 -26.19
C THR A 220 3.43 -1.50 -27.61
N ALA A 221 2.85 -2.42 -28.39
CA ALA A 221 2.38 -2.18 -29.75
C ALA A 221 1.39 -0.99 -29.81
N ALA A 222 0.63 -0.78 -28.74
CA ALA A 222 -0.27 0.37 -28.57
C ALA A 222 0.47 1.71 -28.63
N TRP A 223 1.67 1.84 -28.08
CA TRP A 223 2.46 3.08 -28.14
C TRP A 223 3.06 3.31 -29.53
N ARG A 224 3.34 2.25 -30.29
CA ARG A 224 3.87 2.34 -31.66
C ARG A 224 2.83 2.68 -32.73
N GLY A 225 1.54 2.46 -32.46
CA GLY A 225 0.46 2.58 -33.44
C GLY A 225 -0.64 3.60 -33.15
N GLU A 226 -0.71 4.16 -31.94
CA GLU A 226 -1.76 5.12 -31.60
C GLU A 226 -1.38 6.54 -32.04
N SER A 227 -2.34 7.23 -32.71
CA SER A 227 -2.22 8.66 -32.98
C SER A 227 -2.17 9.43 -31.65
N ALA A 228 -1.27 10.42 -31.54
CA ALA A 228 -1.11 11.27 -30.36
C ALA A 228 -2.43 11.91 -29.85
N ALA A 229 -3.44 12.05 -30.71
CA ALA A 229 -4.77 12.56 -30.39
C ALA A 229 -5.65 11.56 -29.61
N ALA A 230 -5.51 10.25 -29.84
CA ALA A 230 -6.25 9.22 -29.10
C ALA A 230 -5.63 9.01 -27.70
N ALA A 231 -4.29 9.01 -27.61
CA ALA A 231 -3.56 8.91 -26.35
C ALA A 231 -3.81 10.13 -25.43
N SER A 232 -3.97 11.35 -25.97
CA SER A 232 -4.21 12.56 -25.17
C SER A 232 -5.59 12.64 -24.53
N ARG A 233 -6.56 11.87 -25.01
CA ARG A 233 -7.92 11.83 -24.45
C ARG A 233 -8.07 10.81 -23.32
N ARG A 234 -7.30 9.73 -23.32
CA ARG A 234 -7.30 8.70 -22.27
C ARG A 234 -6.59 9.22 -21.03
N GLY A 235 -7.23 9.14 -19.87
CA GLY A 235 -6.62 9.50 -18.58
C GLY A 235 -6.37 10.99 -18.38
N SER A 236 -7.07 11.87 -19.09
CA SER A 236 -6.92 13.30 -18.84
C SER A 236 -7.55 13.70 -17.50
N LEU A 237 -6.87 14.55 -16.74
CA LEU A 237 -7.39 15.10 -15.48
C LEU A 237 -8.76 15.77 -15.67
N ARG A 238 -8.97 16.41 -16.82
CA ARG A 238 -10.25 17.04 -17.18
C ARG A 238 -11.38 16.00 -17.34
N ALA A 239 -11.07 14.83 -17.91
CA ALA A 239 -12.04 13.74 -18.03
C ALA A 239 -12.38 13.16 -16.64
N LEU A 240 -11.40 13.05 -15.73
CA LEU A 240 -11.65 12.62 -14.35
C LEU A 240 -12.53 13.61 -13.59
N LEU A 241 -12.33 14.90 -13.79
CA LEU A 241 -13.15 15.97 -13.17
C LEU A 241 -14.60 15.96 -13.66
N ALA A 242 -14.93 15.26 -14.74
CA ALA A 242 -16.32 15.02 -15.15
C ALA A 242 -17.03 13.96 -14.29
N HIS A 243 -16.29 13.26 -13.40
CA HIS A 243 -16.82 12.23 -12.49
C HIS A 243 -16.59 12.58 -11.00
N PRO A 244 -17.04 13.77 -10.52
CA PRO A 244 -16.71 14.25 -9.18
C PRO A 244 -17.31 13.39 -8.07
N ARG A 245 -18.46 12.77 -8.33
CA ARG A 245 -19.14 11.88 -7.38
C ARG A 245 -18.33 10.61 -7.15
N GLU A 246 -17.87 9.97 -8.21
CA GLU A 246 -17.05 8.75 -8.17
C GLU A 246 -15.70 9.03 -7.49
N VAL A 247 -15.07 10.17 -7.77
CA VAL A 247 -13.85 10.64 -7.09
C VAL A 247 -14.09 10.79 -5.58
N ALA A 248 -15.17 11.46 -5.19
CA ALA A 248 -15.52 11.64 -3.77
C ALA A 248 -15.81 10.29 -3.08
N ILE A 249 -16.49 9.37 -3.76
CA ILE A 249 -16.71 8.00 -3.26
C ILE A 249 -15.36 7.30 -3.05
N VAL A 250 -14.43 7.34 -4.00
CA VAL A 250 -13.11 6.70 -3.85
C VAL A 250 -12.33 7.27 -2.66
N ILE A 251 -12.33 8.59 -2.47
CA ILE A 251 -11.66 9.23 -1.33
C ILE A 251 -12.32 8.78 -0.02
N GLY A 252 -13.65 8.89 0.07
CA GLY A 252 -14.38 8.57 1.29
C GLY A 252 -14.32 7.09 1.65
N LEU A 253 -14.43 6.18 0.67
CA LEU A 253 -14.31 4.74 0.94
C LEU A 253 -12.89 4.34 1.36
N THR A 254 -11.87 5.06 0.87
CA THR A 254 -10.46 4.76 1.14
C THR A 254 -10.03 5.27 2.52
N MET A 255 -10.53 6.41 2.97
CA MET A 255 -10.10 7.11 4.18
C MET A 255 -10.03 6.22 5.42
N GLY A 256 -11.16 5.68 5.88
CA GLY A 256 -11.21 4.85 7.08
C GLY A 256 -10.58 3.48 6.89
N GLY A 257 -10.74 2.88 5.70
CA GLY A 257 -10.19 1.57 5.41
C GLY A 257 -8.67 1.56 5.36
N THR A 258 -8.05 2.56 4.72
CA THR A 258 -6.58 2.68 4.67
C THR A 258 -5.99 3.06 6.02
N LEU A 259 -6.66 3.96 6.77
CA LEU A 259 -6.22 4.32 8.12
C LEU A 259 -6.23 3.11 9.04
N ALA A 260 -7.30 2.31 9.04
CA ALA A 260 -7.37 1.06 9.80
C ALA A 260 -6.30 0.06 9.38
N PHE A 261 -6.07 -0.11 8.06
CA PHE A 261 -5.02 -0.97 7.53
C PHE A 261 -3.64 -0.57 8.08
N TYR A 262 -3.22 0.69 7.96
CA TYR A 262 -1.92 1.14 8.45
C TYR A 262 -1.82 1.09 9.98
N THR A 263 -2.92 1.31 10.70
CA THR A 263 -2.97 1.19 12.16
C THR A 263 -2.68 -0.24 12.61
N TYR A 264 -3.38 -1.23 12.05
CA TYR A 264 -3.27 -2.62 12.49
C TYR A 264 -2.16 -3.43 11.80
N THR A 265 -1.47 -2.88 10.81
CA THR A 265 -0.34 -3.55 10.16
C THR A 265 0.97 -2.82 10.41
N THR A 266 1.11 -1.59 9.95
CA THR A 266 2.36 -0.84 9.92
C THR A 266 2.72 -0.25 11.29
N TYR A 267 1.77 0.41 11.94
CA TYR A 267 1.98 1.01 13.28
C TYR A 267 1.99 -0.04 14.39
N MET A 268 1.35 -1.19 14.19
CA MET A 268 1.09 -2.17 15.27
C MET A 268 2.35 -2.68 15.94
N GLN A 269 3.45 -2.93 15.20
CA GLN A 269 4.72 -3.34 15.79
C GLN A 269 5.22 -2.32 16.83
N LYS A 270 5.14 -1.02 16.51
CA LYS A 270 5.57 0.06 17.40
C LYS A 270 4.61 0.23 18.59
N PHE A 271 3.31 0.05 18.36
CA PHE A 271 2.32 0.03 19.42
C PHE A 271 2.59 -1.08 20.44
N LEU A 272 2.89 -2.28 19.97
CA LEU A 272 3.24 -3.41 20.85
C LEU A 272 4.50 -3.16 21.66
N VAL A 273 5.51 -2.50 21.09
CA VAL A 273 6.75 -2.17 21.80
C VAL A 273 6.56 -0.99 22.76
N ASN A 274 5.99 0.12 22.27
CA ASN A 274 6.01 1.39 22.99
C ASN A 274 4.82 1.57 23.95
N THR A 275 3.67 0.96 23.67
CA THR A 275 2.46 1.08 24.47
C THR A 275 2.21 -0.16 25.31
N VAL A 276 2.25 -1.33 24.69
CA VAL A 276 2.03 -2.60 25.40
C VAL A 276 3.26 -2.99 26.23
N GLY A 277 4.48 -2.58 25.81
CA GLY A 277 5.73 -2.87 26.50
C GLY A 277 6.26 -4.27 26.21
N LEU A 278 5.90 -4.89 25.10
CA LEU A 278 6.45 -6.18 24.66
C LEU A 278 7.86 -5.98 24.07
N GLY A 279 8.69 -7.02 24.18
CA GLY A 279 9.99 -7.03 23.53
C GLY A 279 9.88 -6.90 22.01
N ARG A 280 10.87 -6.26 21.37
CA ARG A 280 10.89 -6.01 19.92
C ARG A 280 10.75 -7.30 19.10
N ASP A 281 11.40 -8.39 19.52
CA ASP A 281 11.33 -9.69 18.86
C ASP A 281 9.93 -10.29 18.92
N THR A 282 9.30 -10.26 20.10
CA THR A 282 7.93 -10.72 20.31
C THR A 282 6.94 -9.92 19.49
N ALA A 283 7.07 -8.59 19.48
CA ALA A 283 6.23 -7.70 18.69
C ALA A 283 6.36 -7.98 17.18
N THR A 284 7.59 -8.23 16.69
CA THR A 284 7.85 -8.58 15.29
C THR A 284 7.20 -9.91 14.92
N LEU A 285 7.32 -10.95 15.78
CA LEU A 285 6.73 -12.27 15.54
C LEU A 285 5.19 -12.22 15.56
N ILE A 286 4.58 -11.47 16.50
CA ILE A 286 3.13 -11.25 16.53
C ILE A 286 2.67 -10.58 15.23
N ASN A 287 3.35 -9.51 14.81
CA ASN A 287 2.98 -8.79 13.60
C ASN A 287 3.13 -9.68 12.36
N ALA A 288 4.23 -10.41 12.21
CA ALA A 288 4.45 -11.33 11.10
C ALA A 288 3.40 -12.46 11.07
N GLY A 289 3.11 -13.07 12.21
CA GLY A 289 2.14 -14.15 12.31
C GLY A 289 0.71 -13.71 11.99
N THR A 290 0.28 -12.55 12.50
CA THR A 290 -1.05 -12.00 12.21
C THR A 290 -1.19 -11.59 10.75
N LEU A 291 -0.16 -11.01 10.14
CA LEU A 291 -0.13 -10.67 8.72
C LEU A 291 -0.14 -11.89 7.80
N LEU A 292 0.49 -13.00 8.21
CA LEU A 292 0.43 -14.24 7.44
C LEU A 292 -1.01 -14.77 7.36
N VAL A 293 -1.74 -14.79 8.47
CA VAL A 293 -3.16 -15.16 8.46
C VAL A 293 -3.98 -14.16 7.65
N TYR A 294 -3.71 -12.86 7.83
CA TYR A 294 -4.39 -11.79 7.11
C TYR A 294 -4.22 -11.89 5.59
N LEU A 295 -3.02 -12.25 5.12
CA LEU A 295 -2.75 -12.50 3.70
C LEU A 295 -3.67 -13.59 3.13
N LEU A 296 -3.80 -14.71 3.86
CA LEU A 296 -4.64 -15.84 3.43
C LEU A 296 -6.13 -15.51 3.43
N LEU A 297 -6.57 -14.56 4.25
CA LEU A 297 -7.97 -14.10 4.30
C LEU A 297 -8.37 -13.28 3.06
N GLN A 298 -7.45 -12.59 2.40
CA GLN A 298 -7.79 -11.70 1.30
C GLN A 298 -8.55 -12.39 0.18
N PRO A 299 -8.09 -13.52 -0.41
CA PRO A 299 -8.83 -14.21 -1.46
C PRO A 299 -10.18 -14.78 -0.98
N ALA A 300 -10.25 -15.23 0.27
CA ALA A 300 -11.49 -15.76 0.84
C ALA A 300 -12.58 -14.68 0.95
N VAL A 301 -12.22 -13.50 1.48
CA VAL A 301 -13.16 -12.36 1.57
C VAL A 301 -13.48 -11.78 0.19
N GLY A 302 -12.51 -11.75 -0.73
CA GLY A 302 -12.73 -11.40 -2.13
C GLY A 302 -13.78 -12.30 -2.78
N ALA A 303 -13.63 -13.63 -2.63
CA ALA A 303 -14.61 -14.62 -3.12
C ALA A 303 -15.97 -14.50 -2.43
N LEU A 304 -16.01 -14.21 -1.13
CA LEU A 304 -17.27 -13.94 -0.41
C LEU A 304 -18.01 -12.76 -1.03
N SER A 305 -17.29 -11.68 -1.35
CA SER A 305 -17.88 -10.49 -1.98
C SER A 305 -18.44 -10.76 -3.39
N ASP A 306 -17.88 -11.75 -4.09
CA ASP A 306 -18.42 -12.20 -5.38
C ASP A 306 -19.80 -12.86 -5.24
N ARG A 307 -20.11 -13.41 -4.06
CA ARG A 307 -21.40 -14.04 -3.77
C ARG A 307 -22.44 -13.08 -3.22
N ILE A 308 -22.07 -12.31 -2.17
CA ILE A 308 -23.03 -11.47 -1.41
C ILE A 308 -23.04 -10.00 -1.85
N GLY A 309 -22.12 -9.57 -2.72
CA GLY A 309 -21.97 -8.18 -3.17
C GLY A 309 -20.82 -7.45 -2.46
N ARG A 310 -20.43 -6.31 -3.02
CA ARG A 310 -19.34 -5.46 -2.50
C ARG A 310 -19.80 -4.64 -1.31
N ARG A 311 -20.97 -4.01 -1.47
CA ARG A 311 -21.53 -3.08 -0.48
C ARG A 311 -21.78 -3.74 0.88
N PRO A 312 -22.40 -4.94 1.00
CA PRO A 312 -22.58 -5.61 2.28
C PRO A 312 -21.26 -5.87 3.03
N VAL A 313 -20.21 -6.26 2.31
CA VAL A 313 -18.88 -6.52 2.89
C VAL A 313 -18.23 -5.23 3.41
N LEU A 314 -18.33 -4.12 2.65
CA LEU A 314 -17.87 -2.80 3.11
C LEU A 314 -18.66 -2.27 4.30
N ILE A 315 -19.98 -2.45 4.31
CA ILE A 315 -20.82 -2.04 5.46
C ILE A 315 -20.46 -2.87 6.69
N ALA A 316 -20.25 -4.19 6.55
CA ALA A 316 -19.80 -5.03 7.66
C ALA A 316 -18.46 -4.56 8.23
N PHE A 317 -17.46 -4.23 7.38
CA PHE A 317 -16.23 -3.61 7.82
C PHE A 317 -16.49 -2.28 8.56
N GLY A 318 -17.30 -1.40 7.97
CA GLY A 318 -17.60 -0.09 8.56
C GLY A 318 -18.28 -0.17 9.92
N VAL A 319 -19.29 -1.02 10.07
CA VAL A 319 -20.02 -1.22 11.35
C VAL A 319 -19.11 -1.86 12.40
N LEU A 320 -18.50 -3.01 12.07
CA LEU A 320 -17.64 -3.72 13.01
C LEU A 320 -16.41 -2.90 13.37
N GLY A 321 -15.77 -2.23 12.41
CA GLY A 321 -14.62 -1.36 12.65
C GLY A 321 -14.96 -0.17 13.53
N THR A 322 -16.09 0.50 13.30
CA THR A 322 -16.54 1.63 14.13
C THR A 322 -16.80 1.19 15.58
N LEU A 323 -17.44 0.04 15.77
CA LEU A 323 -17.79 -0.46 17.10
C LEU A 323 -16.59 -1.06 17.85
N SER A 324 -15.64 -1.65 17.16
CA SER A 324 -14.57 -2.44 17.76
C SER A 324 -13.23 -1.71 17.92
N THR A 325 -12.94 -0.65 17.14
CA THR A 325 -11.61 -0.02 17.14
C THR A 325 -11.18 0.48 18.51
N VAL A 326 -12.03 1.27 19.21
CA VAL A 326 -11.71 1.77 20.56
C VAL A 326 -11.56 0.63 21.56
N PRO A 327 -12.52 -0.32 21.69
CA PRO A 327 -12.36 -1.47 22.59
C PRO A 327 -11.11 -2.31 22.30
N LEU A 328 -10.83 -2.63 21.03
CA LEU A 328 -9.68 -3.46 20.67
C LEU A 328 -8.35 -2.78 21.00
N LEU A 329 -8.16 -1.51 20.63
CA LEU A 329 -6.93 -0.78 20.93
C LEU A 329 -6.77 -0.55 22.43
N SER A 330 -7.85 -0.29 23.16
CA SER A 330 -7.82 -0.15 24.63
C SER A 330 -7.47 -1.46 25.32
N ALA A 331 -8.03 -2.58 24.87
CA ALA A 331 -7.68 -3.91 25.38
C ALA A 331 -6.23 -4.29 25.05
N LEU A 332 -5.75 -3.97 23.85
CA LEU A 332 -4.35 -4.14 23.46
C LEU A 332 -3.41 -3.35 24.35
N ALA A 333 -3.71 -2.08 24.64
CA ALA A 333 -2.87 -1.24 25.49
C ALA A 333 -2.75 -1.77 26.94
N GLN A 334 -3.73 -2.51 27.41
CA GLN A 334 -3.78 -3.05 28.79
C GLN A 334 -3.21 -4.48 28.89
N THR A 335 -3.11 -5.23 27.79
CA THR A 335 -2.63 -6.60 27.83
C THR A 335 -1.13 -6.68 28.05
N ARG A 336 -0.67 -7.74 28.72
CA ARG A 336 0.76 -8.11 28.83
C ARG A 336 1.04 -9.48 28.18
N SER A 337 0.01 -10.14 27.68
CA SER A 337 0.11 -11.46 27.07
C SER A 337 0.31 -11.35 25.55
N ALA A 338 1.36 -11.94 25.03
CA ALA A 338 1.63 -12.01 23.60
C ALA A 338 0.50 -12.72 22.82
N TRP A 339 -0.07 -13.79 23.41
CA TRP A 339 -1.17 -14.54 22.80
C TRP A 339 -2.48 -13.74 22.73
N VAL A 340 -2.77 -12.96 23.78
CA VAL A 340 -3.95 -12.07 23.81
C VAL A 340 -3.76 -10.96 22.79
N ALA A 341 -2.57 -10.35 22.71
CA ALA A 341 -2.25 -9.34 21.71
C ALA A 341 -2.40 -9.90 20.28
N PHE A 342 -1.87 -11.10 20.02
CA PHE A 342 -2.04 -11.79 18.73
C PHE A 342 -3.51 -11.97 18.36
N GLY A 343 -4.33 -12.46 19.29
CA GLY A 343 -5.77 -12.68 19.07
C GLY A 343 -6.54 -11.39 18.79
N LEU A 344 -6.28 -10.31 19.55
CA LEU A 344 -6.93 -9.01 19.36
C LEU A 344 -6.57 -8.37 18.03
N ILE A 345 -5.30 -8.43 17.62
CA ILE A 345 -4.85 -7.94 16.32
C ILE A 345 -5.47 -8.76 15.19
N LEU A 346 -5.54 -10.08 15.35
CA LEU A 346 -6.15 -10.95 14.34
C LEU A 346 -7.64 -10.62 14.14
N VAL A 347 -8.40 -10.38 15.22
CA VAL A 347 -9.81 -9.93 15.14
C VAL A 347 -9.91 -8.60 14.36
N ALA A 348 -9.04 -7.64 14.67
CA ALA A 348 -9.02 -6.37 13.93
C ALA A 348 -8.72 -6.58 12.45
N LEU A 349 -7.74 -7.41 12.10
CA LEU A 349 -7.36 -7.69 10.71
C LEU A 349 -8.44 -8.47 9.95
N VAL A 350 -9.19 -9.37 10.61
CA VAL A 350 -10.38 -10.01 10.02
C VAL A 350 -11.42 -8.96 9.63
N ILE A 351 -11.67 -7.97 10.49
CA ILE A 351 -12.60 -6.87 10.19
C ILE A 351 -12.07 -6.03 9.02
N VAL A 352 -10.80 -5.65 9.06
CA VAL A 352 -10.14 -4.82 8.02
C VAL A 352 -10.10 -5.53 6.67
N SER A 353 -10.08 -6.88 6.64
CA SER A 353 -10.11 -7.65 5.39
C SER A 353 -11.37 -7.37 4.55
N GLY A 354 -12.49 -7.00 5.19
CA GLY A 354 -13.71 -6.58 4.50
C GLY A 354 -13.54 -5.34 3.62
N TYR A 355 -12.56 -4.49 3.92
CA TYR A 355 -12.18 -3.37 3.06
C TYR A 355 -11.05 -3.78 2.09
N THR A 356 -9.96 -4.32 2.61
CA THR A 356 -8.74 -4.51 1.82
C THR A 356 -8.90 -5.51 0.66
N ALA A 357 -9.66 -6.58 0.87
CA ALA A 357 -9.86 -7.59 -0.15
C ALA A 357 -10.57 -7.07 -1.42
N ILE A 358 -11.41 -6.04 -1.28
CA ILE A 358 -12.32 -5.62 -2.36
C ILE A 358 -12.20 -4.15 -2.77
N ASN A 359 -11.41 -3.34 -2.05
CA ASN A 359 -11.33 -1.91 -2.36
C ASN A 359 -10.80 -1.63 -3.78
N ALA A 360 -9.94 -2.48 -4.33
CA ALA A 360 -9.41 -2.34 -5.68
C ALA A 360 -10.51 -2.55 -6.74
N VAL A 361 -11.29 -3.62 -6.61
CA VAL A 361 -12.37 -3.93 -7.57
C VAL A 361 -13.48 -2.89 -7.49
N VAL A 362 -13.88 -2.46 -6.29
CA VAL A 362 -14.94 -1.44 -6.12
C VAL A 362 -14.57 -0.15 -6.85
N LYS A 363 -13.32 0.30 -6.74
CA LYS A 363 -12.83 1.50 -7.44
C LYS A 363 -12.84 1.30 -8.95
N ALA A 364 -12.40 0.13 -9.45
CA ALA A 364 -12.39 -0.16 -10.88
C ALA A 364 -13.81 -0.22 -11.47
N GLU A 365 -14.77 -0.79 -10.73
CA GLU A 365 -16.18 -0.89 -11.12
C GLU A 365 -16.90 0.48 -11.20
N LEU A 366 -16.38 1.53 -10.53
CA LEU A 366 -16.96 2.88 -10.52
C LEU A 366 -16.70 3.68 -11.81
N PHE A 367 -15.61 3.42 -12.52
CA PHE A 367 -15.17 4.25 -13.65
C PHE A 367 -15.30 3.52 -15.00
N PRO A 368 -15.69 4.27 -16.08
CA PRO A 368 -15.61 3.76 -17.44
C PRO A 368 -14.16 3.55 -17.88
N ALA A 369 -13.92 2.70 -18.89
CA ALA A 369 -12.57 2.29 -19.35
C ALA A 369 -11.65 3.48 -19.64
N GLU A 370 -12.17 4.57 -20.22
CA GLU A 370 -11.42 5.75 -20.65
C GLU A 370 -10.66 6.46 -19.50
N VAL A 371 -11.23 6.45 -18.28
CA VAL A 371 -10.69 7.15 -17.10
C VAL A 371 -10.43 6.23 -15.93
N ARG A 372 -10.66 4.93 -16.05
CA ARG A 372 -10.60 3.94 -14.97
C ARG A 372 -9.25 3.93 -14.26
N ALA A 373 -8.16 3.81 -14.99
CA ALA A 373 -6.82 3.75 -14.39
C ALA A 373 -6.50 5.02 -13.57
N LEU A 374 -6.78 6.21 -14.11
CA LEU A 374 -6.58 7.47 -13.41
C LEU A 374 -7.57 7.65 -12.26
N GLY A 375 -8.84 7.25 -12.44
CA GLY A 375 -9.90 7.32 -11.44
C GLY A 375 -9.63 6.41 -10.24
N VAL A 376 -8.99 5.27 -10.45
CA VAL A 376 -8.52 4.38 -9.37
C VAL A 376 -7.27 4.95 -8.72
N ALA A 377 -6.28 5.42 -9.50
CA ALA A 377 -4.97 5.81 -9.00
C ALA A 377 -4.99 7.11 -8.20
N LEU A 378 -5.47 8.21 -8.80
CA LEU A 378 -5.27 9.54 -8.24
C LEU A 378 -6.07 9.80 -6.96
N PRO A 379 -7.39 9.53 -6.88
CA PRO A 379 -8.13 9.72 -5.63
C PRO A 379 -7.66 8.79 -4.51
N TYR A 380 -7.25 7.57 -4.86
CA TYR A 380 -6.63 6.64 -3.92
C TYR A 380 -5.30 7.17 -3.39
N ALA A 381 -4.42 7.65 -4.26
CA ALA A 381 -3.13 8.22 -3.85
C ALA A 381 -3.31 9.40 -2.89
N VAL A 382 -4.29 10.29 -3.17
CA VAL A 382 -4.63 11.40 -2.27
C VAL A 382 -5.11 10.90 -0.91
N ALA A 383 -6.08 9.97 -0.89
CA ALA A 383 -6.63 9.46 0.37
C ALA A 383 -5.58 8.68 1.18
N VAL A 384 -4.78 7.83 0.53
CA VAL A 384 -3.71 7.07 1.21
C VAL A 384 -2.60 7.99 1.71
N SER A 385 -2.24 9.04 0.98
CA SER A 385 -1.24 10.01 1.42
C SER A 385 -1.69 10.75 2.68
N LEU A 386 -2.96 11.18 2.73
CA LEU A 386 -3.49 11.95 3.84
C LEU A 386 -3.79 11.10 5.07
N PHE A 387 -4.34 9.91 4.91
CA PHE A 387 -4.84 9.08 6.01
C PHE A 387 -3.98 7.85 6.29
N GLY A 388 -3.49 7.17 5.25
CA GLY A 388 -2.67 5.96 5.39
C GLY A 388 -1.23 6.27 5.78
N GLY A 389 -0.53 7.05 4.96
CA GLY A 389 0.87 7.41 5.19
C GLY A 389 1.11 8.24 6.45
N SER A 390 0.11 9.01 6.88
CA SER A 390 0.16 9.79 8.13
C SER A 390 -0.27 9.03 9.38
N ALA A 391 -0.83 7.83 9.25
CA ALA A 391 -1.43 7.09 10.38
C ALA A 391 -0.46 6.92 11.56
N GLU A 392 0.77 6.49 11.28
CA GLU A 392 1.80 6.30 12.29
C GLU A 392 2.24 7.63 12.93
N TYR A 393 2.40 8.68 12.13
CA TYR A 393 2.73 10.02 12.62
C TYR A 393 1.64 10.53 13.57
N VAL A 394 0.37 10.46 13.17
CA VAL A 394 -0.76 10.90 13.98
C VAL A 394 -0.85 10.11 15.28
N ALA A 395 -0.66 8.78 15.23
CA ALA A 395 -0.66 7.92 16.41
C ALA A 395 0.44 8.32 17.41
N LEU A 396 1.67 8.48 16.93
CA LEU A 396 2.82 8.88 17.76
C LEU A 396 2.69 10.32 18.26
N TRP A 397 2.07 11.21 17.47
CA TRP A 397 1.78 12.58 17.90
C TRP A 397 0.82 12.61 19.09
N PHE A 398 -0.30 11.88 19.03
CA PHE A 398 -1.20 11.73 20.16
C PHE A 398 -0.52 11.15 21.40
N LYS A 399 0.34 10.14 21.20
CA LYS A 399 1.11 9.52 22.28
C LYS A 399 2.09 10.49 22.91
N ALA A 400 2.86 11.24 22.12
CA ALA A 400 3.82 12.22 22.60
C ALA A 400 3.18 13.34 23.43
N HIS A 401 1.88 13.63 23.19
CA HIS A 401 1.11 14.63 23.95
C HIS A 401 0.29 14.01 25.10
N GLY A 402 0.47 12.73 25.42
CA GLY A 402 -0.23 12.05 26.51
C GLY A 402 -1.71 11.74 26.26
N HIS A 403 -2.17 11.81 25.01
CA HIS A 403 -3.58 11.63 24.63
C HIS A 403 -3.76 10.44 23.66
N GLU A 404 -3.09 9.32 23.90
CA GLU A 404 -3.06 8.17 22.98
C GLU A 404 -4.48 7.67 22.59
N ASN A 405 -5.44 7.72 23.53
CA ASN A 405 -6.84 7.38 23.24
C ASN A 405 -7.48 8.28 22.17
N GLY A 406 -6.98 9.49 21.96
CA GLY A 406 -7.43 10.38 20.90
C GLY A 406 -7.21 9.79 19.51
N PHE A 407 -6.11 9.04 19.34
CA PHE A 407 -5.87 8.31 18.09
C PHE A 407 -6.90 7.21 17.84
N TYR A 408 -7.34 6.47 18.89
CA TYR A 408 -8.36 5.43 18.72
C TYR A 408 -9.69 6.01 18.22
N TRP A 409 -10.08 7.16 18.78
CA TRP A 409 -11.28 7.89 18.33
C TRP A 409 -11.12 8.48 16.94
N TYR A 410 -9.92 8.97 16.58
CA TYR A 410 -9.62 9.46 15.23
C TYR A 410 -9.81 8.34 14.17
N VAL A 411 -9.26 7.15 14.42
CA VAL A 411 -9.45 5.99 13.54
C VAL A 411 -10.92 5.61 13.43
N THR A 412 -11.61 5.54 14.58
CA THR A 412 -13.05 5.22 14.63
C THR A 412 -13.88 6.22 13.84
N ALA A 413 -13.63 7.52 14.01
CA ALA A 413 -14.35 8.57 13.29
C ALA A 413 -14.15 8.47 11.77
N CYS A 414 -12.91 8.21 11.30
CA CYS A 414 -12.63 8.02 9.89
C CYS A 414 -13.33 6.77 9.31
N ILE A 415 -13.39 5.66 10.08
CA ILE A 415 -14.13 4.46 9.66
C ILE A 415 -15.64 4.76 9.61
N ALA A 416 -16.20 5.48 10.59
CA ALA A 416 -17.60 5.86 10.62
C ALA A 416 -17.98 6.76 9.43
N LEU A 417 -17.11 7.73 9.06
CA LEU A 417 -17.31 8.55 7.87
C LEU A 417 -17.27 7.70 6.60
N SER A 418 -16.35 6.73 6.50
CA SER A 418 -16.34 5.79 5.38
C SER A 418 -17.58 4.91 5.35
N LEU A 419 -18.12 4.51 6.51
CA LEU A 419 -19.39 3.75 6.60
C LEU A 419 -20.56 4.54 5.99
N LEU A 420 -20.63 5.85 6.21
CA LEU A 420 -21.66 6.69 5.56
C LEU A 420 -21.55 6.65 4.04
N VAL A 421 -20.31 6.63 3.51
CA VAL A 421 -20.07 6.49 2.07
C VAL A 421 -20.53 5.10 1.58
N TYR A 422 -20.18 4.02 2.29
CA TYR A 422 -20.60 2.65 1.95
C TYR A 422 -22.12 2.50 1.96
N ALA A 423 -22.80 3.13 2.93
CA ALA A 423 -24.25 3.11 3.03
C ALA A 423 -24.94 3.88 1.90
N GLY A 424 -24.33 4.99 1.45
CA GLY A 424 -24.86 5.85 0.40
C GLY A 424 -24.53 5.42 -1.03
N MET A 425 -23.53 4.53 -1.22
CA MET A 425 -23.16 4.06 -2.56
C MET A 425 -24.08 2.95 -3.07
N ARG A 426 -24.18 2.82 -4.39
CA ARG A 426 -24.87 1.69 -5.03
C ARG A 426 -24.00 0.44 -4.98
N GLU A 427 -24.63 -0.74 -5.12
CA GLU A 427 -23.91 -2.01 -5.24
C GLU A 427 -23.14 -2.03 -6.57
N THR A 428 -21.79 -2.00 -6.49
CA THR A 428 -20.97 -1.88 -7.69
C THR A 428 -20.91 -3.17 -8.51
N ARG A 429 -21.14 -4.33 -7.91
CA ARG A 429 -21.20 -5.61 -8.61
C ARG A 429 -22.29 -5.63 -9.68
N THR A 430 -23.45 -5.04 -9.40
CA THR A 430 -24.62 -5.03 -10.31
C THR A 430 -24.70 -3.76 -11.17
N THR A 431 -23.95 -2.70 -10.80
CA THR A 431 -23.92 -1.42 -11.53
C THR A 431 -22.54 -1.14 -12.11
N SER A 432 -21.74 -2.20 -12.31
CA SER A 432 -20.37 -2.09 -12.80
C SER A 432 -20.33 -1.45 -14.19
N ARG A 433 -19.53 -0.39 -14.32
CA ARG A 433 -19.24 0.22 -15.63
C ARG A 433 -18.27 -0.60 -16.48
N MET A 434 -17.72 -1.70 -15.94
CA MET A 434 -16.85 -2.63 -16.65
C MET A 434 -17.65 -3.61 -17.54
N GLU A 435 -18.96 -3.71 -17.37
CA GLU A 435 -19.84 -4.55 -18.18
C GLU A 435 -20.53 -3.77 -19.31
N ALA A 436 -20.42 -2.45 -19.26
CA ALA A 436 -20.95 -1.55 -20.26
C ALA A 436 -19.95 -1.23 -21.39
N ASP A 437 -18.70 -1.66 -21.21
CA ASP A 437 -17.61 -1.53 -22.19
C ASP A 437 -17.49 -2.82 -23.02
#